data_69dace70b0ca0442b1231675608f2fff
#
_entry.id   69dace70b0ca0442b1231675608f2fff
#
_cell.length_a   1.000
_cell.length_b   1.000
_cell.length_c   1.000
_cell.angle_alpha   90.00
_cell.angle_beta   90.00
_cell.angle_gamma   90.00
#
_symmetry.space_group_name_H-M   'P 1'
#
loop_
_entity.id
_entity.type
_entity.pdbx_description
1 polymer ?
#
loop_
_entity_poly.entity_id
_entity_poly.type
_entity_poly.pdbx_seq_one_letter_code
_entity_poly.pdbx_strand_id
1 'polypeptide(L)'
;MAASQSARRGLAGPAGKTAAVLLLGVAGFQAALALGAPWGSAAYGGGNPGVLPDSFRTASAGASGVYLLLAAAAGTSLLPTALRRPVLYGTAGLMAVGALMNLASPSLVERMIWTPVTVALGLLLWPDSCH
;
A
#
# COMPACT_ATOMS: atom_id res chain seq x y z
N MET A 1 26.83 3.07 16.31
CA MET A 1 25.54 3.52 15.75
C MET A 1 25.61 3.70 14.26
N ALA A 2 26.52 4.51 13.75
CA ALA A 2 26.65 4.70 12.30
C ALA A 2 26.94 3.41 11.56
N ALA A 3 27.85 2.57 12.08
CA ALA A 3 28.15 1.27 11.47
C ALA A 3 26.92 0.35 11.46
N SER A 4 26.12 0.36 12.54
CA SER A 4 24.90 -0.44 12.62
C SER A 4 23.87 0.03 11.61
N GLN A 5 23.72 1.35 11.45
CA GLN A 5 22.80 1.92 10.47
C GLN A 5 23.24 1.60 9.05
N SER A 6 24.54 1.71 8.77
CA SER A 6 25.08 1.33 7.46
C SER A 6 24.83 -0.13 7.13
N ALA A 7 25.07 -1.02 8.08
CA ALA A 7 24.86 -2.45 7.88
C ALA A 7 23.39 -2.80 7.67
N ARG A 8 22.48 -1.96 8.15
CA ARG A 8 21.04 -2.17 8.01
C ARG A 8 20.45 -1.53 6.75
N ARG A 9 21.24 -0.79 5.98
CA ARG A 9 20.77 -0.28 4.70
C ARG A 9 20.35 -1.46 3.83
N GLY A 10 19.25 -1.37 3.17
CA GLY A 10 18.71 -2.47 2.40
C GLY A 10 17.96 -3.51 3.23
N LEU A 11 18.06 -3.44 4.56
CA LEU A 11 17.28 -4.29 5.44
C LEU A 11 16.02 -3.53 5.87
N ALA A 12 14.93 -4.28 6.03
CA ALA A 12 13.70 -3.70 6.49
C ALA A 12 13.81 -3.35 7.98
N GLY A 13 13.54 -2.09 8.32
CA GLY A 13 13.40 -1.65 9.69
C GLY A 13 11.97 -1.80 10.18
N PRO A 14 11.68 -1.34 11.43
CA PRO A 14 10.33 -1.45 11.99
C PRO A 14 9.26 -0.76 11.15
N ALA A 15 9.54 0.43 10.62
CA ALA A 15 8.60 1.15 9.77
C ALA A 15 8.33 0.39 8.46
N GLY A 16 9.38 -0.14 7.83
CA GLY A 16 9.24 -0.94 6.61
C GLY A 16 8.43 -2.21 6.84
N LYS A 17 8.67 -2.90 7.96
CA LYS A 17 7.92 -4.12 8.30
C LYS A 17 6.45 -3.80 8.61
N THR A 18 6.18 -2.72 9.33
CA THR A 18 4.81 -2.29 9.61
C THR A 18 4.09 -1.91 8.31
N ALA A 19 4.77 -1.18 7.43
CA ALA A 19 4.22 -0.85 6.12
C ALA A 19 3.91 -2.12 5.31
N ALA A 20 4.80 -3.12 5.37
CA ALA A 20 4.58 -4.39 4.67
C ALA A 20 3.31 -5.10 5.15
N VAL A 21 3.05 -5.10 6.46
CA VAL A 21 1.81 -5.68 7.01
C VAL A 21 0.59 -4.95 6.47
N LEU A 22 0.62 -3.61 6.45
CA LEU A 22 -0.48 -2.83 5.89
C LEU A 22 -0.66 -3.08 4.39
N LEU A 23 0.44 -3.16 3.65
CA LEU A 23 0.40 -3.46 2.21
C LEU A 23 -0.15 -4.85 1.93
N LEU A 24 0.18 -5.83 2.78
CA LEU A 24 -0.40 -7.17 2.68
C LEU A 24 -1.91 -7.13 2.92
N GLY A 25 -2.36 -6.32 3.88
CA GLY A 25 -3.79 -6.12 4.12
C GLY A 25 -4.50 -5.53 2.90
N VAL A 26 -3.89 -4.52 2.27
CA VAL A 26 -4.43 -3.92 1.04
C VAL A 26 -4.44 -4.95 -0.09
N ALA A 27 -3.36 -5.72 -0.24
CA ALA A 27 -3.29 -6.77 -1.25
C ALA A 27 -4.40 -7.81 -1.05
N GLY A 28 -4.65 -8.21 0.20
CA GLY A 28 -5.73 -9.14 0.53
C GLY A 28 -7.11 -8.58 0.20
N PHE A 29 -7.34 -7.31 0.48
CA PHE A 29 -8.58 -6.64 0.11
C PHE A 29 -8.77 -6.64 -1.42
N GLN A 30 -7.74 -6.30 -2.17
CA GLN A 30 -7.79 -6.30 -3.63
C GLN A 30 -8.01 -7.70 -4.19
N ALA A 31 -7.37 -8.72 -3.60
CA ALA A 31 -7.59 -10.10 -4.00
C ALA A 31 -9.04 -10.54 -3.74
N ALA A 32 -9.60 -10.14 -2.60
CA ALA A 32 -10.99 -10.43 -2.27
C ALA A 32 -11.95 -9.80 -3.29
N LEU A 33 -11.71 -8.54 -3.67
CA LEU A 33 -12.51 -7.88 -4.71
C LEU A 33 -12.41 -8.62 -6.04
N ALA A 34 -11.22 -9.05 -6.42
CA ALA A 34 -11.00 -9.80 -7.65
C ALA A 34 -11.75 -11.12 -7.66
N LEU A 35 -11.85 -11.76 -6.49
CA LEU A 35 -12.56 -13.04 -6.33
C LEU A 35 -14.08 -12.90 -6.18
N GLY A 36 -14.59 -11.66 -6.15
CA GLY A 36 -16.02 -11.42 -6.15
C GLY A 36 -16.62 -11.03 -4.80
N ALA A 37 -15.79 -10.61 -3.84
CA ALA A 37 -16.31 -10.12 -2.57
C ALA A 37 -17.23 -8.91 -2.79
N PRO A 38 -18.38 -8.83 -2.07
CA PRO A 38 -19.37 -7.79 -2.29
C PRO A 38 -19.00 -6.49 -1.55
N TRP A 39 -17.77 -6.00 -1.72
CA TRP A 39 -17.22 -4.85 -0.99
C TRP A 39 -16.96 -3.64 -1.89
N GLY A 40 -17.67 -3.56 -2.99
CA GLY A 40 -17.49 -2.49 -3.97
C GLY A 40 -17.70 -1.09 -3.41
N SER A 41 -18.52 -0.94 -2.35
CA SER A 41 -18.73 0.36 -1.71
C SER A 41 -17.46 0.93 -1.05
N ALA A 42 -16.46 0.08 -0.79
CA ALA A 42 -15.19 0.48 -0.18
C ALA A 42 -14.07 0.64 -1.21
N ALA A 43 -14.39 0.65 -2.51
CA ALA A 43 -13.39 0.70 -3.57
C ALA A 43 -13.89 1.54 -4.75
N TYR A 44 -12.94 2.07 -5.51
CA TYR A 44 -13.22 2.79 -6.76
C TYR A 44 -14.30 3.87 -6.61
N GLY A 45 -14.23 4.63 -5.52
CA GLY A 45 -15.16 5.74 -5.26
C GLY A 45 -16.53 5.30 -4.76
N GLY A 46 -16.75 4.00 -4.56
CA GLY A 46 -18.02 3.49 -4.05
C GLY A 46 -19.16 3.48 -5.08
N GLY A 47 -18.86 3.73 -6.35
CA GLY A 47 -19.87 3.78 -7.41
C GLY A 47 -20.45 2.43 -7.81
N ASN A 48 -19.83 1.33 -7.36
CA ASN A 48 -20.24 -0.03 -7.69
C ASN A 48 -20.42 -0.84 -6.40
N PRO A 49 -21.47 -0.56 -5.61
CA PRO A 49 -21.68 -1.34 -4.38
C PRO A 49 -21.95 -2.81 -4.69
N GLY A 50 -21.54 -3.69 -3.78
CA GLY A 50 -21.62 -5.14 -3.98
C GLY A 50 -20.43 -5.65 -4.76
N VAL A 51 -20.67 -6.66 -5.61
CA VAL A 51 -19.61 -7.25 -6.44
C VAL A 51 -19.24 -6.30 -7.57
N LEU A 52 -17.93 -6.06 -7.73
CA LEU A 52 -17.44 -5.15 -8.76
C LEU A 52 -17.66 -5.75 -10.18
N PRO A 53 -17.83 -4.88 -11.19
CA PRO A 53 -17.79 -5.32 -12.59
C PRO A 53 -16.46 -5.98 -12.95
N ASP A 54 -16.47 -6.81 -14.01
CA ASP A 54 -15.29 -7.60 -14.40
C ASP A 54 -14.04 -6.74 -14.64
N SER A 55 -14.18 -5.56 -15.23
CA SER A 55 -13.06 -4.66 -15.47
C SER A 55 -12.37 -4.23 -14.18
N PHE A 56 -13.15 -3.91 -13.14
CA PHE A 56 -12.60 -3.53 -11.85
C PHE A 56 -12.05 -4.73 -11.10
N ARG A 57 -12.66 -5.91 -11.25
CA ARG A 57 -12.13 -7.14 -10.65
C ARG A 57 -10.77 -7.50 -11.25
N THR A 58 -10.61 -7.35 -12.56
CA THR A 58 -9.33 -7.57 -13.23
C THR A 58 -8.29 -6.56 -12.74
N ALA A 59 -8.66 -5.29 -12.63
CA ALA A 59 -7.77 -4.26 -12.09
C ALA A 59 -7.35 -4.58 -10.65
N SER A 60 -8.28 -5.06 -9.83
CA SER A 60 -7.98 -5.45 -8.45
C SER A 60 -7.03 -6.64 -8.39
N ALA A 61 -7.15 -7.60 -9.29
CA ALA A 61 -6.21 -8.72 -9.38
C ALA A 61 -4.79 -8.23 -9.66
N GLY A 62 -4.63 -7.32 -10.63
CA GLY A 62 -3.35 -6.70 -10.92
C GLY A 62 -2.81 -5.88 -9.75
N ALA A 63 -3.68 -5.09 -9.12
CA ALA A 63 -3.32 -4.30 -7.95
C ALA A 63 -2.85 -5.18 -6.78
N SER A 64 -3.51 -6.31 -6.55
CA SER A 64 -3.10 -7.25 -5.50
C SER A 64 -1.66 -7.70 -5.73
N GLY A 65 -1.30 -8.07 -6.96
CA GLY A 65 0.07 -8.46 -7.30
C GLY A 65 1.07 -7.34 -7.04
N VAL A 66 0.74 -6.11 -7.44
CA VAL A 66 1.59 -4.95 -7.21
C VAL A 66 1.79 -4.72 -5.70
N TYR A 67 0.72 -4.76 -4.91
CA TYR A 67 0.84 -4.55 -3.47
C TYR A 67 1.64 -5.65 -2.78
N LEU A 68 1.55 -6.91 -3.26
CA LEU A 68 2.39 -7.99 -2.76
C LEU A 68 3.87 -7.72 -3.02
N LEU A 69 4.21 -7.24 -4.22
CA LEU A 69 5.58 -6.89 -4.56
C LEU A 69 6.09 -5.71 -3.72
N LEU A 70 5.25 -4.69 -3.51
CA LEU A 70 5.61 -3.56 -2.67
C LEU A 70 5.79 -3.97 -1.21
N ALA A 71 4.95 -4.89 -0.71
CA ALA A 71 5.10 -5.43 0.64
C ALA A 71 6.43 -6.16 0.80
N ALA A 72 6.81 -6.97 -0.18
CA ALA A 72 8.10 -7.66 -0.16
C ALA A 72 9.26 -6.66 -0.17
N ALA A 73 9.17 -5.61 -0.99
CA ALA A 73 10.20 -4.58 -1.06
C ALA A 73 10.34 -3.82 0.26
N ALA A 74 9.22 -3.47 0.89
CA ALA A 74 9.23 -2.70 2.13
C ALA A 74 9.63 -3.55 3.34
N GLY A 75 9.16 -4.78 3.41
CA GLY A 75 9.29 -5.64 4.59
C GLY A 75 10.50 -6.55 4.61
N THR A 76 11.26 -6.62 3.54
CA THR A 76 12.42 -7.51 3.43
C THR A 76 13.61 -6.78 2.83
N SER A 77 14.75 -7.46 2.77
CA SER A 77 15.97 -6.94 2.13
C SER A 77 16.08 -7.37 0.67
N LEU A 78 14.95 -7.63 0.01
CA LEU A 78 14.90 -8.10 -1.37
C LEU A 78 15.54 -7.11 -2.34
N LEU A 79 15.30 -5.80 -2.14
CA LEU A 79 15.87 -4.78 -2.99
C LEU A 79 17.26 -4.38 -2.52
N PRO A 80 18.22 -4.17 -3.46
CA PRO A 80 19.51 -3.56 -3.13
C PRO A 80 19.29 -2.16 -2.52
N THR A 81 20.21 -1.73 -1.68
CA THR A 81 20.16 -0.42 -1.02
C THR A 81 19.94 0.70 -2.02
N ALA A 82 20.61 0.64 -3.18
CA ALA A 82 20.50 1.67 -4.21
C ALA A 82 19.09 1.81 -4.78
N LEU A 83 18.32 0.71 -4.85
CA LEU A 83 16.96 0.71 -5.39
C LEU A 83 15.90 0.90 -4.32
N ARG A 84 16.18 0.50 -3.08
CA ARG A 84 15.20 0.54 -2.02
C ARG A 84 14.70 1.96 -1.75
N ARG A 85 15.62 2.91 -1.61
CA ARG A 85 15.26 4.30 -1.28
C ARG A 85 14.36 4.93 -2.34
N PRO A 86 14.69 4.92 -3.64
CA PRO A 86 13.79 5.50 -4.65
C PRO A 86 12.46 4.76 -4.76
N VAL A 87 12.45 3.44 -4.58
CA VAL A 87 11.19 2.68 -4.60
C VAL A 87 10.29 3.08 -3.43
N LEU A 88 10.85 3.23 -2.22
CA LEU A 88 10.09 3.67 -1.06
C LEU A 88 9.57 5.10 -1.24
N TYR A 89 10.38 6.02 -1.78
CA TYR A 89 9.91 7.38 -2.08
C TYR A 89 8.76 7.36 -3.09
N GLY A 90 8.90 6.60 -4.17
CA GLY A 90 7.87 6.48 -5.18
C GLY A 90 6.57 5.91 -4.61
N THR A 91 6.67 4.89 -3.79
CA THR A 91 5.51 4.26 -3.15
C THR A 91 4.87 5.21 -2.14
N ALA A 92 5.67 5.92 -1.34
CA ALA A 92 5.15 6.93 -0.42
C ALA A 92 4.39 8.05 -1.15
N GLY A 93 4.94 8.52 -2.28
CA GLY A 93 4.25 9.49 -3.13
C GLY A 93 2.93 8.96 -3.66
N LEU A 94 2.92 7.72 -4.11
CA LEU A 94 1.70 7.05 -4.57
C LEU A 94 0.66 6.98 -3.44
N MET A 95 1.09 6.65 -2.22
CA MET A 95 0.19 6.61 -1.07
C MET A 95 -0.35 7.99 -0.72
N ALA A 96 0.46 9.05 -0.86
CA ALA A 96 -0.01 10.41 -0.64
C ALA A 96 -1.10 10.80 -1.63
N VAL A 97 -0.92 10.48 -2.90
CA VAL A 97 -1.95 10.69 -3.93
C VAL A 97 -3.20 9.87 -3.59
N GLY A 98 -3.01 8.61 -3.21
CA GLY A 98 -4.11 7.74 -2.79
C GLY A 98 -4.87 8.31 -1.60
N ALA A 99 -4.16 8.88 -0.63
CA ALA A 99 -4.80 9.51 0.54
C ALA A 99 -5.69 10.68 0.13
N LEU A 100 -5.21 11.53 -0.77
CA LEU A 100 -6.00 12.64 -1.28
C LEU A 100 -7.23 12.15 -2.03
N MET A 101 -7.09 11.12 -2.86
CA MET A 101 -8.20 10.54 -3.60
C MET A 101 -9.22 9.89 -2.66
N ASN A 102 -8.77 9.18 -1.65
CA ASN A 102 -9.67 8.58 -0.66
C ASN A 102 -10.40 9.65 0.17
N LEU A 103 -9.70 10.70 0.55
CA LEU A 103 -10.30 11.80 1.30
C LEU A 103 -11.37 12.52 0.47
N ALA A 104 -11.16 12.65 -0.83
CA ALA A 104 -12.09 13.28 -1.75
C ALA A 104 -13.19 12.33 -2.24
N SER A 105 -13.13 11.04 -1.87
CA SER A 105 -14.11 10.05 -2.32
C SER A 105 -15.52 10.37 -1.82
N PRO A 106 -16.56 10.19 -2.65
CA PRO A 106 -17.94 10.28 -2.18
C PRO A 106 -18.33 9.12 -1.26
N SER A 107 -17.59 8.02 -1.26
CA SER A 107 -17.85 6.89 -0.37
C SER A 107 -17.35 7.18 1.04
N LEU A 108 -18.27 7.18 2.02
CA LEU A 108 -17.89 7.34 3.42
C LEU A 108 -17.00 6.18 3.90
N VAL A 109 -17.30 4.96 3.47
CA VAL A 109 -16.53 3.77 3.83
C VAL A 109 -15.09 3.95 3.36
N GLU A 110 -14.89 4.37 2.13
CA GLU A 110 -13.57 4.58 1.55
C GLU A 110 -12.80 5.65 2.31
N ARG A 111 -13.46 6.79 2.61
CA ARG A 111 -12.80 7.86 3.38
C ARG A 111 -12.40 7.43 4.77
N MET A 112 -13.25 6.66 5.45
CA MET A 112 -13.01 6.28 6.85
C MET A 112 -11.98 5.17 6.99
N ILE A 113 -11.86 4.30 6.00
CA ILE A 113 -10.93 3.15 6.05
C ILE A 113 -9.61 3.48 5.34
N TRP A 114 -9.69 3.88 4.08
CA TRP A 114 -8.49 3.96 3.25
C TRP A 114 -7.70 5.25 3.41
N THR A 115 -8.34 6.34 3.79
CA THR A 115 -7.59 7.57 4.06
C THR A 115 -6.58 7.38 5.20
N PRO A 116 -6.96 6.86 6.38
CA PRO A 116 -5.98 6.58 7.42
C PRO A 116 -4.91 5.58 6.99
N VAL A 117 -5.29 4.53 6.26
CA VAL A 117 -4.35 3.50 5.82
C VAL A 117 -3.32 4.09 4.86
N THR A 118 -3.76 4.86 3.86
CA THR A 118 -2.84 5.44 2.88
C THR A 118 -1.96 6.52 3.49
N VAL A 119 -2.47 7.30 4.42
CA VAL A 119 -1.65 8.28 5.17
C VAL A 119 -0.59 7.56 5.98
N ALA A 120 -0.97 6.53 6.73
CA ALA A 120 -0.02 5.74 7.52
C ALA A 120 1.05 5.12 6.63
N LEU A 121 0.66 4.54 5.49
CA LEU A 121 1.61 3.96 4.54
C LEU A 121 2.56 5.01 3.98
N GLY A 122 2.06 6.18 3.61
CA GLY A 122 2.88 7.26 3.11
C GLY A 122 3.96 7.67 4.11
N LEU A 123 3.57 7.79 5.38
CA LEU A 123 4.49 8.15 6.45
C LEU A 123 5.50 7.04 6.74
N LEU A 124 5.03 5.79 6.81
CA LEU A 124 5.88 4.64 7.11
C LEU A 124 6.86 4.32 5.98
N LEU A 125 6.46 4.53 4.74
CA LEU A 125 7.30 4.23 3.57
C LEU A 125 8.29 5.34 3.26
N TRP A 126 8.12 6.52 3.83
CA TRP A 126 9.05 7.63 3.59
C TRP A 126 10.45 7.23 4.09
N PRO A 127 11.48 7.23 3.23
CA PRO A 127 12.79 6.68 3.61
C PRO A 127 13.49 7.38 4.77
N ASP A 128 13.11 8.60 5.09
CA ASP A 128 13.69 9.36 6.20
C ASP A 128 12.97 9.13 7.52
N SER A 129 11.92 8.31 7.53
CA SER A 129 11.28 7.83 8.75
C SER A 129 12.18 6.79 9.44
N CYS A 130 11.74 6.28 10.58
CA CYS A 130 12.52 5.28 11.34
C CYS A 130 12.58 3.92 10.61
N HIS A 131 13.43 3.85 9.63
CA HIS A 131 13.66 2.60 8.90
C HIS A 131 14.88 1.87 9.46
#